data_deb9136a2d382ad4306de2caaaf8040d
#
_entry.id   deb9136a2d382ad4306de2caaaf8040d
#
_cell.length_a   1.000
_cell.length_b   1.000
_cell.length_c   1.000
_cell.angle_alpha   90.00
_cell.angle_beta   90.00
_cell.angle_gamma   90.00
#
_symmetry.space_group_name_H-M   'P 1'
#
loop_
_entity.id
_entity.type
_entity.pdbx_description
1 polymer ?
#
loop_
_entity_poly.entity_id
_entity_poly.type
_entity_poly.pdbx_seq_one_letter_code
_entity_poly.pdbx_strand_id
1 'polypeptide(L)'
;MKAHYILIAALCGLTGCREDNGAADAADRREMPPLKVSVMNMEQRTVELKSSWFGHLRGVEQADIRPQVSGTLIRQVYWDGSICDKGELLFEIDPATYQAAVDREAANLATARAVKLQAEASLNRVQKDLDRYDKLIRTGAISVKNLTDAQQNLKEMQAALEQAEAGIKQAEASLENARINLDRTKVRAPFRGLASKATVSVGELSSASG
;
A
#
# COMPACT_ATOMS: atom_id res chain seq x y z
N MET A 1 35.19 24.97 23.08
CA MET A 1 35.41 24.69 24.52
C MET A 1 36.93 24.61 24.75
N LYS A 2 37.38 25.60 25.53
CA LYS A 2 38.38 25.53 26.60
C LYS A 2 39.72 24.88 26.20
N ALA A 3 40.78 25.65 25.95
CA ALA A 3 41.63 26.27 26.97
C ALA A 3 42.39 25.23 27.79
N HIS A 4 43.71 25.24 27.62
CA HIS A 4 44.66 25.03 28.76
C HIS A 4 46.01 25.55 28.31
N TYR A 5 46.29 26.67 28.77
CA TYR A 5 47.43 27.27 29.47
C TYR A 5 48.32 26.23 30.12
N ILE A 6 49.63 26.37 29.93
CA ILE A 6 50.62 26.24 31.03
C ILE A 6 51.86 26.99 30.60
N LEU A 7 52.06 27.97 31.28
CA LEU A 7 53.10 28.86 31.76
C LEU A 7 54.23 28.04 32.41
N ILE A 8 55.49 28.21 31.99
CA ILE A 8 56.62 28.05 32.89
C ILE A 8 57.58 29.18 32.66
N ALA A 9 57.68 29.91 33.73
CA ALA A 9 58.58 31.05 33.90
C ALA A 9 59.88 30.63 34.61
N ALA A 10 60.91 31.36 34.27
CA ALA A 10 62.03 31.79 35.11
C ALA A 10 63.04 30.74 35.60
N LEU A 11 64.29 30.96 35.36
CA LEU A 11 65.19 31.43 36.44
C LEU A 11 66.63 31.62 35.95
N CYS A 12 67.09 32.80 36.07
CA CYS A 12 68.37 33.29 36.61
C CYS A 12 69.70 32.58 36.27
N GLY A 13 70.63 33.41 35.89
CA GLY A 13 72.02 33.14 36.01
C GLY A 13 72.93 34.31 35.54
N LEU A 14 73.12 35.28 36.38
CA LEU A 14 74.14 36.30 36.31
C LEU A 14 75.55 35.66 36.33
N THR A 15 76.50 36.22 35.55
CA THR A 15 77.92 36.51 35.78
C THR A 15 78.63 36.42 34.44
N GLY A 16 79.42 37.31 33.97
CA GLY A 16 80.37 38.20 34.51
C GLY A 16 81.00 38.97 33.39
N CYS A 17 81.28 40.19 33.69
CA CYS A 17 82.11 41.10 32.86
C CYS A 17 83.50 40.53 32.61
N ARG A 18 83.92 40.68 31.40
CA ARG A 18 85.36 40.91 31.15
C ARG A 18 85.51 41.77 29.86
N GLU A 19 85.91 43.01 30.14
CA GLU A 19 86.50 43.86 29.09
C GLU A 19 87.83 43.26 28.63
N ASP A 20 87.96 43.15 27.32
CA ASP A 20 89.24 43.13 26.74
C ASP A 20 89.26 43.95 25.47
N ASN A 21 90.04 45.04 25.52
CA ASN A 21 90.36 45.92 24.42
C ASN A 21 91.23 45.17 23.41
N GLY A 22 90.80 45.04 22.20
CA GLY A 22 91.61 44.63 21.07
C GLY A 22 91.18 45.40 19.85
N ALA A 23 91.90 46.47 19.60
CA ALA A 23 91.78 47.21 18.35
C ALA A 23 92.28 46.38 17.15
N ALA A 24 91.71 46.73 15.99
CA ALA A 24 92.14 46.35 14.64
C ALA A 24 91.60 45.03 14.09
N ASP A 25 90.58 45.12 13.28
CA ASP A 25 90.80 44.93 11.83
C ASP A 25 89.56 45.38 11.04
N ALA A 26 89.73 46.50 10.37
CA ALA A 26 88.75 46.93 9.36
C ALA A 26 89.10 46.19 8.07
N ALA A 27 88.75 44.89 8.02
CA ALA A 27 88.85 44.09 6.81
C ALA A 27 87.47 43.90 6.20
N ASP A 28 87.27 44.64 5.13
CA ASP A 28 86.58 44.24 3.92
C ASP A 28 85.23 43.52 4.13
N ARG A 29 84.23 44.24 4.62
CA ARG A 29 82.87 43.80 4.43
C ARG A 29 82.53 43.88 2.95
N ARG A 30 82.86 42.85 2.20
CA ARG A 30 82.21 42.67 0.88
C ARG A 30 80.78 42.66 1.04
N GLU A 31 80.07 43.76 0.72
CA GLU A 31 78.61 43.77 0.59
C GLU A 31 78.29 42.72 -0.50
N MET A 32 77.74 41.61 -0.04
CA MET A 32 77.20 40.64 -0.99
C MET A 32 76.04 41.33 -1.73
N PRO A 33 76.04 41.29 -3.06
CA PRO A 33 74.96 41.94 -3.79
C PRO A 33 73.65 41.29 -3.39
N PRO A 34 72.58 42.10 -3.25
CA PRO A 34 71.28 41.55 -2.86
C PRO A 34 70.86 40.44 -3.79
N LEU A 35 70.47 39.30 -3.20
CA LEU A 35 69.96 38.18 -3.95
C LEU A 35 68.67 38.62 -4.67
N LYS A 36 68.61 38.46 -5.97
CA LYS A 36 67.41 38.66 -6.75
C LYS A 36 66.44 37.55 -6.45
N VAL A 37 65.37 37.83 -5.74
CA VAL A 37 64.26 36.93 -5.42
C VAL A 37 63.08 37.29 -6.30
N SER A 38 62.47 36.28 -6.91
CA SER A 38 61.21 36.46 -7.57
C SER A 38 60.10 36.38 -6.52
N VAL A 39 59.33 37.44 -6.36
CA VAL A 39 58.15 37.45 -5.53
C VAL A 39 56.91 37.43 -6.41
N MET A 40 55.97 36.59 -6.05
CA MET A 40 54.67 36.52 -6.69
C MET A 40 53.64 37.10 -5.73
N ASN A 41 52.94 38.12 -6.14
CA ASN A 41 51.80 38.63 -5.38
C ASN A 41 50.70 37.61 -5.39
N MET A 42 50.36 37.07 -4.24
CA MET A 42 49.21 36.21 -4.08
C MET A 42 47.95 37.07 -3.92
N GLU A 43 47.08 37.00 -4.91
CA GLU A 43 45.74 37.57 -4.83
C GLU A 43 44.81 36.52 -4.27
N GLN A 44 43.97 36.94 -3.31
CA GLN A 44 42.95 36.08 -2.77
C GLN A 44 41.84 35.90 -3.83
N ARG A 45 41.74 34.68 -4.35
CA ARG A 45 40.79 34.34 -5.40
C ARG A 45 39.79 33.33 -4.87
N THR A 46 38.49 33.63 -5.00
CA THR A 46 37.45 32.65 -4.73
C THR A 46 37.41 31.60 -5.84
N VAL A 47 37.66 30.37 -5.51
CA VAL A 47 37.60 29.25 -6.44
C VAL A 47 36.38 28.42 -6.15
N GLU A 48 35.50 28.27 -7.14
CA GLU A 48 34.40 27.33 -7.05
C GLU A 48 34.88 25.89 -7.06
N LEU A 49 34.67 25.20 -5.95
CA LEU A 49 34.98 23.78 -5.88
C LEU A 49 33.77 22.99 -6.40
N LYS A 50 33.91 22.38 -7.57
CA LYS A 50 32.87 21.48 -8.12
C LYS A 50 33.25 20.04 -7.78
N SER A 51 32.42 19.38 -6.99
CA SER A 51 32.55 17.96 -6.67
C SER A 51 31.44 17.17 -7.35
N SER A 52 31.75 16.06 -8.00
CA SER A 52 30.77 15.13 -8.54
C SER A 52 30.68 13.93 -7.60
N TRP A 53 29.45 13.58 -7.26
CA TRP A 53 29.17 12.44 -6.41
C TRP A 53 28.30 11.46 -7.16
N PHE A 54 28.59 10.18 -7.04
CA PHE A 54 27.73 9.12 -7.54
C PHE A 54 26.65 8.84 -6.49
N GLY A 55 25.39 8.75 -6.94
CA GLY A 55 24.26 8.42 -6.09
C GLY A 55 23.23 7.57 -6.84
N HIS A 56 22.46 6.83 -6.10
CA HIS A 56 21.32 6.09 -6.62
C HIS A 56 20.02 6.78 -6.19
N LEU A 57 19.16 7.07 -7.17
CA LEU A 57 17.82 7.55 -6.87
C LEU A 57 16.92 6.36 -6.56
N ARG A 58 16.20 6.43 -5.46
CA ARG A 58 15.12 5.50 -5.10
C ARG A 58 13.81 6.26 -5.00
N GLY A 59 12.73 5.63 -5.46
CA GLY A 59 11.39 6.16 -5.20
C GLY A 59 11.10 6.17 -3.70
N VAL A 60 10.33 7.17 -3.24
CA VAL A 60 9.87 7.25 -1.85
C VAL A 60 8.91 6.08 -1.55
N GLU A 61 8.09 5.72 -2.54
CA GLU A 61 7.18 4.57 -2.51
C GLU A 61 7.53 3.64 -3.67
N GLN A 62 7.59 2.35 -3.39
CA GLN A 62 7.80 1.31 -4.38
C GLN A 62 6.86 0.15 -4.05
N ALA A 63 6.14 -0.36 -5.04
CA ALA A 63 5.27 -1.52 -4.89
C ALA A 63 5.44 -2.47 -6.06
N ASP A 64 5.55 -3.75 -5.75
CA ASP A 64 5.46 -4.83 -6.74
C ASP A 64 3.98 -5.16 -6.94
N ILE A 65 3.47 -4.85 -8.12
CA ILE A 65 2.08 -5.08 -8.47
C ILE A 65 1.96 -6.52 -8.99
N ARG A 66 1.26 -7.35 -8.22
CA ARG A 66 0.99 -8.74 -8.57
C ARG A 66 -0.50 -8.95 -8.76
N PRO A 67 -0.91 -9.74 -9.75
CA PRO A 67 -2.30 -10.09 -9.90
C PRO A 67 -2.78 -10.93 -8.71
N GLN A 68 -4.01 -10.69 -8.28
CA GLN A 68 -4.65 -11.42 -7.18
C GLN A 68 -5.49 -12.62 -7.65
N VAL A 69 -5.64 -12.77 -8.97
CA VAL A 69 -6.36 -13.85 -9.61
C VAL A 69 -5.50 -14.46 -10.72
N SER A 70 -5.64 -15.73 -10.99
CA SER A 70 -4.89 -16.44 -12.02
C SER A 70 -5.63 -16.40 -13.35
N GLY A 71 -4.91 -16.22 -14.44
CA GLY A 71 -5.49 -16.22 -15.79
C GLY A 71 -4.53 -15.73 -16.84
N THR A 72 -4.93 -15.82 -18.09
CA THR A 72 -4.11 -15.35 -19.22
C THR A 72 -4.15 -13.82 -19.29
N LEU A 73 -2.99 -13.20 -19.43
CA LEU A 73 -2.87 -11.76 -19.63
C LEU A 73 -3.29 -11.42 -21.06
N ILE A 74 -4.41 -10.70 -21.21
CA ILE A 74 -4.93 -10.30 -22.52
C ILE A 74 -4.21 -9.06 -23.02
N ARG A 75 -3.99 -8.07 -22.14
CA ARG A 75 -3.50 -6.76 -22.55
C ARG A 75 -2.71 -6.06 -21.44
N GLN A 76 -1.61 -5.43 -21.86
CA GLN A 76 -0.91 -4.41 -21.11
C GLN A 76 -1.33 -3.04 -21.68
N VAL A 77 -1.79 -2.13 -20.84
CA VAL A 77 -2.36 -0.83 -21.25
C VAL A 77 -1.31 0.28 -21.18
N TYR A 78 -0.36 0.19 -20.27
CA TYR A 78 0.70 1.18 -20.08
C TYR A 78 1.95 0.86 -20.93
N TRP A 79 2.80 1.86 -21.14
CA TRP A 79 4.12 1.70 -21.73
C TRP A 79 5.19 1.60 -20.65
N ASP A 80 6.18 0.74 -20.83
CA ASP A 80 7.32 0.61 -19.93
C ASP A 80 8.02 1.96 -19.78
N GLY A 81 8.22 2.42 -18.52
CA GLY A 81 8.78 3.73 -18.23
C GLY A 81 7.79 4.89 -18.29
N SER A 82 6.50 4.67 -18.48
CA SER A 82 5.49 5.72 -18.42
C SER A 82 5.08 6.07 -17.00
N ILE A 83 4.58 7.28 -16.83
CA ILE A 83 3.96 7.71 -15.57
C ILE A 83 2.50 7.27 -15.61
N CYS A 84 2.10 6.49 -14.60
CA CYS A 84 0.72 6.05 -14.41
C CYS A 84 0.09 6.78 -13.22
N ASP A 85 -1.18 7.14 -13.33
CA ASP A 85 -1.94 7.75 -12.25
C ASP A 85 -2.57 6.68 -11.33
N LYS A 86 -2.90 7.08 -10.10
CA LYS A 86 -3.58 6.18 -9.15
C LYS A 86 -4.92 5.70 -9.72
N GLY A 87 -5.13 4.37 -9.72
CA GLY A 87 -6.35 3.73 -10.23
C GLY A 87 -6.32 3.45 -11.74
N GLU A 88 -5.29 3.90 -12.46
CA GLU A 88 -5.12 3.62 -13.88
C GLU A 88 -4.98 2.13 -14.13
N LEU A 89 -5.60 1.63 -15.20
CA LEU A 89 -5.55 0.22 -15.61
C LEU A 89 -4.17 -0.09 -16.19
N LEU A 90 -3.47 -1.03 -15.59
CA LEU A 90 -2.15 -1.47 -16.05
C LEU A 90 -2.25 -2.73 -16.90
N PHE A 91 -2.95 -3.75 -16.38
CA PHE A 91 -3.10 -5.04 -17.02
C PHE A 91 -4.55 -5.50 -17.00
N GLU A 92 -4.90 -6.30 -17.98
CA GLU A 92 -6.19 -6.96 -18.08
C GLU A 92 -5.99 -8.46 -18.24
N ILE A 93 -6.52 -9.23 -17.28
CA ILE A 93 -6.54 -10.69 -17.28
C ILE A 93 -7.86 -11.13 -17.91
N ASP A 94 -7.91 -12.31 -18.53
CA ASP A 94 -9.12 -12.85 -19.16
C ASP A 94 -10.29 -12.91 -18.17
N PRO A 95 -11.33 -12.07 -18.36
CA PRO A 95 -12.46 -12.01 -17.45
C PRO A 95 -13.52 -13.09 -17.72
N ALA A 96 -13.42 -13.86 -18.81
CA ALA A 96 -14.51 -14.71 -19.28
C ALA A 96 -14.98 -15.74 -18.24
N THR A 97 -14.03 -16.42 -17.59
CA THR A 97 -14.33 -17.41 -16.55
C THR A 97 -14.92 -16.77 -15.29
N TYR A 98 -14.44 -15.57 -14.93
CA TYR A 98 -14.91 -14.81 -13.78
C TYR A 98 -16.30 -14.21 -14.03
N GLN A 99 -16.56 -13.76 -15.26
CA GLN A 99 -17.88 -13.28 -15.64
C GLN A 99 -18.91 -14.42 -15.57
N ALA A 100 -18.58 -15.60 -16.10
CA ALA A 100 -19.44 -16.77 -15.99
C ALA A 100 -19.71 -17.18 -14.52
N ALA A 101 -18.72 -17.02 -13.65
CA ALA A 101 -18.91 -17.24 -12.20
C ALA A 101 -19.88 -16.22 -11.59
N VAL A 102 -19.79 -14.94 -11.95
CA VAL A 102 -20.75 -13.91 -11.52
C VAL A 102 -22.16 -14.26 -11.98
N ASP A 103 -22.34 -14.64 -13.23
CA ASP A 103 -23.64 -14.97 -13.80
C ASP A 103 -24.25 -16.21 -13.11
N ARG A 104 -23.42 -17.22 -12.79
CA ARG A 104 -23.85 -18.39 -12.01
C ARG A 104 -24.35 -18.01 -10.61
N GLU A 105 -23.58 -17.20 -9.88
CA GLU A 105 -23.95 -16.78 -8.53
C GLU A 105 -25.16 -15.82 -8.55
N ALA A 106 -25.32 -15.02 -9.61
CA ALA A 106 -26.52 -14.22 -9.81
C ALA A 106 -27.79 -15.10 -10.00
N ALA A 107 -27.66 -16.21 -10.73
CA ALA A 107 -28.74 -17.19 -10.88
C ALA A 107 -29.06 -17.89 -9.54
N ASN A 108 -28.04 -18.23 -8.75
CA ASN A 108 -28.22 -18.80 -7.41
C ASN A 108 -28.97 -17.83 -6.48
N LEU A 109 -28.64 -16.54 -6.52
CA LEU A 109 -29.36 -15.51 -5.76
C LEU A 109 -30.83 -15.42 -6.21
N ALA A 110 -31.09 -15.47 -7.52
CA ALA A 110 -32.47 -15.47 -8.03
C ALA A 110 -33.26 -16.67 -7.52
N THR A 111 -32.64 -17.86 -7.47
CA THR A 111 -33.23 -19.07 -6.91
C THR A 111 -33.52 -18.91 -5.40
N ALA A 112 -32.60 -18.38 -4.62
CA ALA A 112 -32.80 -18.14 -3.20
C ALA A 112 -33.96 -17.15 -2.94
N ARG A 113 -34.09 -16.12 -3.78
CA ARG A 113 -35.23 -15.18 -3.72
C ARG A 113 -36.54 -15.84 -4.05
N ALA A 114 -36.57 -16.78 -5.00
CA ALA A 114 -37.79 -17.54 -5.31
C ALA A 114 -38.22 -18.45 -4.14
N VAL A 115 -37.26 -19.08 -3.44
CA VAL A 115 -37.51 -19.87 -2.22
C VAL A 115 -38.12 -19.00 -1.11
N LYS A 116 -37.57 -17.77 -0.90
CA LYS A 116 -38.18 -16.83 0.05
C LYS A 116 -39.63 -16.50 -0.30
N LEU A 117 -39.91 -16.19 -1.57
CA LEU A 117 -41.24 -15.88 -2.03
C LEU A 117 -42.23 -17.05 -1.77
N GLN A 118 -41.75 -18.29 -1.98
CA GLN A 118 -42.53 -19.50 -1.66
C GLN A 118 -42.82 -19.61 -0.14
N ALA A 119 -41.80 -19.36 0.70
CA ALA A 119 -41.95 -19.38 2.15
C ALA A 119 -42.91 -18.28 2.65
N GLU A 120 -42.83 -17.07 2.10
CA GLU A 120 -43.75 -15.98 2.37
C GLU A 120 -45.21 -16.32 2.02
N ALA A 121 -45.40 -16.92 0.84
CA ALA A 121 -46.73 -17.36 0.41
C ALA A 121 -47.31 -18.44 1.35
N SER A 122 -46.47 -19.38 1.80
CA SER A 122 -46.83 -20.43 2.75
C SER A 122 -47.21 -19.84 4.12
N LEU A 123 -46.39 -18.91 4.63
CA LEU A 123 -46.62 -18.22 5.87
C LEU A 123 -47.96 -17.44 5.82
N ASN A 124 -48.19 -16.69 4.75
CA ASN A 124 -49.44 -15.92 4.57
C ASN A 124 -50.67 -16.84 4.57
N ARG A 125 -50.60 -18.03 3.95
CA ARG A 125 -51.66 -19.02 3.98
C ARG A 125 -51.93 -19.48 5.41
N VAL A 126 -50.91 -19.90 6.15
CA VAL A 126 -51.05 -20.41 7.52
C VAL A 126 -51.52 -19.31 8.46
N GLN A 127 -51.10 -18.06 8.29
CA GLN A 127 -51.60 -16.92 9.04
C GLN A 127 -53.09 -16.72 8.84
N LYS A 128 -53.61 -16.78 7.61
CA LYS A 128 -55.03 -16.69 7.30
C LYS A 128 -55.84 -17.85 7.88
N ASP A 129 -55.27 -19.05 7.92
CA ASP A 129 -55.91 -20.21 8.52
C ASP A 129 -56.03 -20.03 10.04
N LEU A 130 -54.94 -19.53 10.69
CA LEU A 130 -54.97 -19.22 12.13
C LEU A 130 -56.03 -18.14 12.46
N ASP A 131 -56.08 -17.05 11.68
CA ASP A 131 -57.10 -15.99 11.86
C ASP A 131 -58.54 -16.53 11.74
N ARG A 132 -58.75 -17.56 10.90
CA ARG A 132 -60.01 -18.26 10.76
C ARG A 132 -60.30 -19.11 11.98
N TYR A 133 -59.33 -19.86 12.49
CA TYR A 133 -59.46 -20.71 13.67
C TYR A 133 -59.72 -19.89 14.94
N ASP A 134 -59.09 -18.74 15.10
CA ASP A 134 -59.35 -17.80 16.20
C ASP A 134 -60.79 -17.30 16.25
N LYS A 135 -61.43 -17.16 15.09
CA LYS A 135 -62.88 -16.81 15.02
C LYS A 135 -63.78 -18.01 15.34
N LEU A 136 -63.42 -19.20 14.87
CA LEU A 136 -64.20 -20.40 15.04
C LEU A 136 -64.16 -20.95 16.47
N ILE A 137 -63.08 -20.80 17.21
CA ILE A 137 -62.97 -21.24 18.59
C ILE A 137 -63.93 -20.47 19.50
N ARG A 138 -64.17 -19.18 19.19
CA ARG A 138 -65.16 -18.34 19.97
C ARG A 138 -66.58 -18.81 19.81
N THR A 139 -66.87 -19.53 18.75
CA THR A 139 -68.20 -20.09 18.48
C THR A 139 -68.32 -21.57 18.94
N GLY A 140 -67.20 -22.14 19.49
CA GLY A 140 -67.13 -23.55 19.90
C GLY A 140 -67.09 -24.54 18.74
N ALA A 141 -66.84 -24.06 17.50
CA ALA A 141 -66.84 -24.90 16.31
C ALA A 141 -65.54 -25.74 16.08
N ILE A 142 -64.51 -25.43 16.84
CA ILE A 142 -63.22 -26.18 16.78
C ILE A 142 -62.65 -26.47 18.16
N SER A 143 -61.77 -27.49 18.27
CA SER A 143 -61.11 -27.83 19.53
C SER A 143 -59.89 -26.96 19.80
N VAL A 144 -59.55 -26.79 21.09
CA VAL A 144 -58.31 -26.10 21.51
C VAL A 144 -57.08 -26.74 20.88
N LYS A 145 -57.05 -28.06 20.68
CA LYS A 145 -55.96 -28.77 20.03
C LYS A 145 -55.71 -28.23 18.63
N ASN A 146 -56.77 -28.07 17.82
CA ASN A 146 -56.64 -27.57 16.44
C ASN A 146 -56.04 -26.15 16.39
N LEU A 147 -56.36 -25.30 17.36
CA LEU A 147 -55.76 -23.97 17.47
C LEU A 147 -54.27 -24.07 17.83
N THR A 148 -53.91 -24.95 18.78
CA THR A 148 -52.51 -25.16 19.18
C THR A 148 -51.67 -25.68 18.00
N ASP A 149 -52.23 -26.66 17.26
CA ASP A 149 -51.58 -27.23 16.08
C ASP A 149 -51.34 -26.14 14.99
N ALA A 150 -52.33 -25.26 14.78
CA ALA A 150 -52.19 -24.14 13.84
C ALA A 150 -51.15 -23.11 14.30
N GLN A 151 -51.05 -22.84 15.61
CA GLN A 151 -50.02 -21.98 16.17
C GLN A 151 -48.62 -22.57 16.01
N GLN A 152 -48.44 -23.90 16.17
CA GLN A 152 -47.20 -24.57 15.92
C GLN A 152 -46.80 -24.49 14.45
N ASN A 153 -47.74 -24.75 13.54
CA ASN A 153 -47.49 -24.66 12.09
C ASN A 153 -47.11 -23.23 11.68
N LEU A 154 -47.66 -22.19 12.31
CA LEU A 154 -47.23 -20.79 12.07
C LEU A 154 -45.78 -20.59 12.44
N LYS A 155 -45.32 -21.10 13.60
CA LYS A 155 -43.92 -20.99 14.03
C LYS A 155 -42.97 -21.73 13.08
N GLU A 156 -43.39 -22.91 12.59
CA GLU A 156 -42.62 -23.66 11.59
C GLU A 156 -42.45 -22.87 10.28
N MET A 157 -43.54 -22.23 9.82
CA MET A 157 -43.46 -21.39 8.60
C MET A 157 -42.65 -20.12 8.80
N GLN A 158 -42.68 -19.53 10.01
CA GLN A 158 -41.81 -18.42 10.36
C GLN A 158 -40.33 -18.82 10.32
N ALA A 159 -39.98 -19.97 10.92
CA ALA A 159 -38.62 -20.50 10.88
C ALA A 159 -38.17 -20.82 9.44
N ALA A 160 -39.07 -21.34 8.61
CA ALA A 160 -38.79 -21.59 7.19
C ALA A 160 -38.52 -20.28 6.41
N LEU A 161 -39.22 -19.21 6.73
CA LEU A 161 -38.94 -17.88 6.15
C LEU A 161 -37.58 -17.35 6.59
N GLU A 162 -37.25 -17.43 7.88
CA GLU A 162 -35.94 -17.02 8.40
C GLU A 162 -34.80 -17.82 7.74
N GLN A 163 -34.99 -19.11 7.55
CA GLN A 163 -34.03 -19.97 6.82
C GLN A 163 -33.87 -19.50 5.37
N ALA A 164 -34.94 -19.19 4.67
CA ALA A 164 -34.87 -18.69 3.30
C ALA A 164 -34.15 -17.33 3.22
N GLU A 165 -34.38 -16.44 4.19
CA GLU A 165 -33.66 -15.16 4.30
C GLU A 165 -32.16 -15.33 4.55
N ALA A 166 -31.80 -16.29 5.41
CA ALA A 166 -30.40 -16.64 5.60
C ALA A 166 -29.76 -17.16 4.30
N GLY A 167 -30.51 -17.97 3.53
CA GLY A 167 -30.09 -18.45 2.20
C GLY A 167 -29.84 -17.32 1.21
N ILE A 168 -30.65 -16.26 1.22
CA ILE A 168 -30.40 -15.06 0.39
C ILE A 168 -29.11 -14.37 0.79
N LYS A 169 -28.86 -14.14 2.08
CA LYS A 169 -27.64 -13.52 2.56
C LYS A 169 -26.39 -14.32 2.15
N GLN A 170 -26.47 -15.65 2.21
CA GLN A 170 -25.39 -16.51 1.75
C GLN A 170 -25.15 -16.37 0.25
N ALA A 171 -26.20 -16.38 -0.58
CA ALA A 171 -26.10 -16.22 -2.02
C ALA A 171 -25.58 -14.81 -2.41
N GLU A 172 -25.97 -13.77 -1.70
CA GLU A 172 -25.46 -12.40 -1.87
C GLU A 172 -23.96 -12.31 -1.57
N ALA A 173 -23.50 -12.93 -0.48
CA ALA A 173 -22.07 -13.00 -0.16
C ALA A 173 -21.27 -13.76 -1.22
N SER A 174 -21.81 -14.86 -1.76
CA SER A 174 -21.19 -15.60 -2.85
C SER A 174 -21.09 -14.79 -4.13
N LEU A 175 -22.14 -14.07 -4.50
CA LEU A 175 -22.17 -13.17 -5.66
C LEU A 175 -21.15 -12.05 -5.51
N GLU A 176 -21.06 -11.45 -4.32
CA GLU A 176 -20.07 -10.39 -4.07
C GLU A 176 -18.64 -10.89 -4.19
N ASN A 177 -18.32 -12.07 -3.66
CA ASN A 177 -17.03 -12.71 -3.85
C ASN A 177 -16.69 -12.93 -5.33
N ALA A 178 -17.66 -13.37 -6.13
CA ALA A 178 -17.47 -13.53 -7.57
C ALA A 178 -17.20 -12.19 -8.27
N ARG A 179 -17.90 -11.13 -7.87
CA ARG A 179 -17.68 -9.76 -8.40
C ARG A 179 -16.30 -9.22 -8.03
N ILE A 180 -15.87 -9.41 -6.79
CA ILE A 180 -14.53 -9.02 -6.34
C ILE A 180 -13.46 -9.73 -7.20
N ASN A 181 -13.62 -11.02 -7.46
CA ASN A 181 -12.67 -11.76 -8.30
C ASN A 181 -12.69 -11.27 -9.75
N LEU A 182 -13.85 -10.90 -10.29
CA LEU A 182 -13.97 -10.27 -11.61
C LEU A 182 -13.29 -8.89 -11.63
N ASP A 183 -13.46 -8.06 -10.61
CA ASP A 183 -12.78 -6.75 -10.54
C ASP A 183 -11.25 -6.91 -10.47
N ARG A 184 -10.76 -7.94 -9.77
CA ARG A 184 -9.33 -8.26 -9.67
C ARG A 184 -8.70 -8.70 -10.99
N THR A 185 -9.49 -9.02 -12.03
CA THR A 185 -8.94 -9.23 -13.38
C THR A 185 -8.39 -7.95 -13.99
N LYS A 186 -8.80 -6.80 -13.46
CA LYS A 186 -8.33 -5.46 -13.86
C LYS A 186 -7.29 -4.98 -12.85
N VAL A 187 -6.03 -5.19 -13.17
CA VAL A 187 -4.91 -4.78 -12.30
C VAL A 187 -4.66 -3.28 -12.47
N ARG A 188 -4.79 -2.53 -11.38
CA ARG A 188 -4.68 -1.06 -11.36
C ARG A 188 -3.51 -0.56 -10.51
N ALA A 189 -3.02 0.64 -10.84
CA ALA A 189 -1.97 1.31 -10.08
C ALA A 189 -2.46 1.74 -8.69
N PRO A 190 -1.76 1.40 -7.57
CA PRO A 190 -2.16 1.77 -6.21
C PRO A 190 -1.87 3.24 -5.89
N PHE A 191 -0.88 3.83 -6.53
CA PHE A 191 -0.47 5.24 -6.40
C PHE A 191 0.07 5.76 -7.73
N ARG A 192 0.26 7.07 -7.84
CA ARG A 192 0.89 7.69 -9.01
C ARG A 192 2.39 7.44 -9.00
N GLY A 193 2.93 6.92 -10.08
CA GLY A 193 4.36 6.61 -10.17
C GLY A 193 4.84 6.24 -11.55
N LEU A 194 6.12 5.94 -11.65
CA LEU A 194 6.75 5.45 -12.87
C LEU A 194 6.55 3.92 -12.93
N ALA A 195 5.90 3.43 -13.97
CA ALA A 195 5.71 2.01 -14.19
C ALA A 195 6.98 1.41 -14.83
N SER A 196 7.55 0.41 -14.18
CA SER A 196 8.70 -0.32 -14.72
C SER A 196 8.25 -1.34 -15.77
N LYS A 197 9.22 -2.01 -16.38
CA LYS A 197 8.97 -3.09 -17.34
C LYS A 197 8.20 -4.23 -16.67
N ALA A 198 7.19 -4.73 -17.38
CA ALA A 198 6.44 -5.91 -16.98
C ALA A 198 7.33 -7.17 -16.98
N THR A 199 7.16 -8.00 -15.97
CA THR A 199 7.85 -9.31 -15.90
C THR A 199 7.10 -10.38 -16.70
N VAL A 200 5.79 -10.20 -16.89
CA VAL A 200 4.88 -11.13 -17.57
C VAL A 200 4.48 -10.56 -18.93
N SER A 201 4.48 -11.40 -19.95
CA SER A 201 4.14 -10.99 -21.32
C SER A 201 2.66 -11.22 -21.62
N VAL A 202 2.12 -10.45 -22.59
CA VAL A 202 0.76 -10.67 -23.10
C VAL A 202 0.65 -12.08 -23.71
N GLY A 203 -0.38 -12.81 -23.35
CA GLY A 203 -0.60 -14.22 -23.72
C GLY A 203 -0.04 -15.23 -22.72
N GLU A 204 0.71 -14.79 -21.72
CA GLU A 204 1.25 -15.67 -20.67
C GLU A 204 0.24 -15.88 -19.54
N LEU A 205 0.30 -17.05 -18.92
CA LEU A 205 -0.52 -17.38 -17.75
C LEU A 205 0.08 -16.71 -16.52
N SER A 206 -0.64 -15.76 -15.95
CA SER A 206 -0.28 -15.15 -14.68
C SER A 206 -0.91 -15.90 -13.52
N SER A 207 -0.11 -16.19 -12.48
CA SER A 207 -0.55 -16.88 -11.27
C SER A 207 -0.63 -15.93 -10.10
N ALA A 208 -1.68 -16.06 -9.27
CA ALA A 208 -1.86 -15.31 -8.03
C ALA A 208 -0.77 -15.59 -6.97
N SER A 209 0.06 -16.60 -7.17
CA SER A 209 1.12 -17.05 -6.24
C SER A 209 2.52 -16.98 -6.84
N GLY A 210 2.78 -15.98 -7.66
CA GLY A 210 4.09 -15.81 -8.29
C GLY A 210 5.19 -15.35 -7.35
#